data_c2dcf566ee79e9017208e58d795f1ed1
#
_entry.id   c2dcf566ee79e9017208e58d795f1ed1
#
_cell.length_a   1.000
_cell.length_b   1.000
_cell.length_c   1.000
_cell.angle_alpha   90.00
_cell.angle_beta   90.00
_cell.angle_gamma   90.00
#
_symmetry.space_group_name_H-M   'P 1'
#
loop_
_entity.id
_entity.type
_entity.pdbx_description
1 polymer ?
#
loop_
_entity_poly.entity_id
_entity_poly.type
_entity_poly.pdbx_seq_one_letter_code
_entity_poly.pdbx_strand_id
1 'polypeptide(L)'
;ELLERTLASLEGIEDYGNQHAFAMASGMSAVSIIAELAKQGDNVVITKDVYGGTTNYFSRIIRERGVEVNFCDFDDHTALSSLLNKKTKLVWIESPSNPSMKLYDLQKISDIVHQFDALLVADSTFSTPFITRPFEHGVDIIMHSTTKYIGGHSDTLGGAVLCKDLELHETLMLYQRQGGAIMSPFDAYLVQRGLYTLGPRIKLHSENAHKLAEYLDSSEHIKEIRYPGLSSFENHEIAVKQMDYFGGMLSFYLEEHINQKKFW
;
A
#
# COMPACT_ATOMS: atom_id res chain seq x y z
N GLU A 1 13.05 3.78 -17.21
CA GLU A 1 11.94 4.15 -18.14
C GLU A 1 11.01 2.97 -18.46
N LEU A 2 11.50 1.81 -18.99
CA LEU A 2 10.62 0.69 -19.34
C LEU A 2 9.82 0.18 -18.14
N LEU A 3 10.49 -0.07 -17.01
CA LEU A 3 9.85 -0.49 -15.77
C LEU A 3 8.77 0.50 -15.30
N GLU A 4 9.08 1.79 -15.32
CA GLU A 4 8.17 2.86 -14.86
C GLU A 4 6.93 2.94 -15.75
N ARG A 5 7.10 2.86 -17.08
CA ARG A 5 5.97 2.79 -18.03
C ARG A 5 5.13 1.54 -17.83
N THR A 6 5.76 0.38 -17.59
CA THR A 6 5.04 -0.86 -17.32
C THR A 6 4.22 -0.76 -16.05
N LEU A 7 4.78 -0.22 -14.96
CA LEU A 7 4.06 -0.02 -13.70
C LEU A 7 2.88 0.96 -13.87
N ALA A 8 3.09 2.09 -14.55
CA ALA A 8 2.04 3.06 -14.82
C ALA A 8 0.88 2.43 -15.63
N SER A 9 1.19 1.68 -16.67
CA SER A 9 0.19 0.98 -17.49
C SER A 9 -0.60 -0.07 -16.68
N LEU A 10 0.07 -0.82 -15.81
CA LEU A 10 -0.59 -1.81 -14.95
C LEU A 10 -1.54 -1.16 -13.94
N GLU A 11 -1.21 0.03 -13.43
CA GLU A 11 -2.09 0.82 -12.56
C GLU A 11 -3.17 1.62 -13.31
N GLY A 12 -3.36 1.33 -14.60
CA GLY A 12 -4.44 1.92 -15.39
C GLY A 12 -4.18 3.35 -15.88
N ILE A 13 -2.91 3.76 -15.97
CA ILE A 13 -2.55 5.04 -16.59
C ILE A 13 -2.30 4.82 -18.09
N GLU A 14 -3.16 5.41 -18.92
CA GLU A 14 -3.11 5.28 -20.39
C GLU A 14 -2.33 6.41 -21.09
N ASP A 15 -1.77 7.35 -20.32
CA ASP A 15 -0.95 8.43 -20.87
C ASP A 15 0.49 7.96 -21.10
N TYR A 16 0.74 7.43 -22.30
CA TYR A 16 2.05 6.92 -22.69
C TYR A 16 3.05 8.02 -23.10
N GLY A 17 2.60 9.28 -23.22
CA GLY A 17 3.42 10.42 -23.60
C GLY A 17 4.21 11.02 -22.43
N ASN A 18 3.71 10.85 -21.22
CA ASN A 18 4.28 11.39 -20.00
C ASN A 18 4.79 10.29 -19.08
N GLN A 19 5.63 10.66 -18.14
CA GLN A 19 6.10 9.77 -17.08
C GLN A 19 5.19 9.94 -15.86
N HIS A 20 4.71 8.85 -15.28
CA HIS A 20 3.81 8.82 -14.14
C HIS A 20 4.29 7.96 -12.98
N ALA A 21 5.45 7.35 -13.14
CA ALA A 21 6.04 6.45 -12.15
C ALA A 21 7.52 6.70 -11.98
N PHE A 22 8.02 6.42 -10.78
CA PHE A 22 9.43 6.43 -10.43
C PHE A 22 9.84 5.10 -9.84
N ALA A 23 10.94 4.53 -10.34
CA ALA A 23 11.59 3.38 -9.73
C ALA A 23 12.56 3.86 -8.63
N MET A 24 12.32 3.40 -7.42
CA MET A 24 13.01 3.81 -6.20
C MET A 24 13.95 2.72 -5.69
N ALA A 25 15.00 3.11 -4.98
CA ALA A 25 15.99 2.18 -4.41
C ALA A 25 15.38 1.19 -3.38
N SER A 26 14.28 1.52 -2.75
CA SER A 26 13.56 0.66 -1.79
C SER A 26 12.13 1.15 -1.58
N GLY A 27 11.27 0.32 -0.96
CA GLY A 27 9.95 0.77 -0.50
C GLY A 27 10.06 1.93 0.49
N MET A 28 11.03 1.90 1.42
CA MET A 28 11.23 3.01 2.36
C MET A 28 11.70 4.30 1.70
N SER A 29 12.44 4.24 0.59
CA SER A 29 12.77 5.45 -0.15
C SER A 29 11.54 6.03 -0.87
N ALA A 30 10.59 5.18 -1.30
CA ALA A 30 9.28 5.64 -1.79
C ALA A 30 8.48 6.34 -0.67
N VAL A 31 8.40 5.75 0.52
CA VAL A 31 7.79 6.40 1.70
C VAL A 31 8.43 7.76 1.97
N SER A 32 9.77 7.83 1.94
CA SER A 32 10.50 9.05 2.29
C SER A 32 10.24 10.20 1.33
N ILE A 33 10.22 9.96 0.01
CA ILE A 33 9.99 11.06 -0.95
C ILE A 33 8.55 11.57 -0.92
N ILE A 34 7.57 10.69 -0.70
CA ILE A 34 6.18 11.10 -0.53
C ILE A 34 6.03 11.95 0.74
N ALA A 35 6.67 11.55 1.83
CA ALA A 35 6.64 12.28 3.09
C ALA A 35 7.27 13.68 2.99
N GLU A 36 8.21 13.92 2.05
CA GLU A 36 8.76 15.25 1.79
C GLU A 36 7.73 16.27 1.24
N LEU A 37 6.56 15.84 0.82
CA LEU A 37 5.46 16.73 0.45
C LEU A 37 4.91 17.50 1.66
N ALA A 38 4.96 16.90 2.87
CA ALA A 38 4.56 17.56 4.10
C ALA A 38 5.70 18.44 4.66
N LYS A 39 5.38 19.67 4.99
CA LYS A 39 6.33 20.68 5.51
C LYS A 39 6.03 20.99 6.98
N GLN A 40 6.94 21.70 7.63
CA GLN A 40 6.74 22.18 8.99
C GLN A 40 5.40 22.92 9.14
N GLY A 41 4.58 22.47 10.08
CA GLY A 41 3.26 23.04 10.36
C GLY A 41 2.11 22.37 9.61
N ASP A 42 2.39 21.47 8.66
CA ASP A 42 1.40 20.66 8.00
C ASP A 42 0.92 19.53 8.93
N ASN A 43 -0.23 18.94 8.59
CA ASN A 43 -0.82 17.76 9.24
C ASN A 43 -0.77 16.57 8.29
N VAL A 44 -0.45 15.39 8.84
CA VAL A 44 -0.49 14.10 8.15
C VAL A 44 -1.32 13.13 8.98
N VAL A 45 -2.27 12.44 8.35
CA VAL A 45 -3.11 11.43 8.99
C VAL A 45 -2.82 10.07 8.37
N ILE A 46 -2.55 9.07 9.22
CA ILE A 46 -2.10 7.74 8.80
C ILE A 46 -3.01 6.70 9.43
N THR A 47 -3.40 5.67 8.69
CA THR A 47 -4.11 4.54 9.31
C THR A 47 -3.22 3.84 10.34
N LYS A 48 -3.82 3.33 11.44
CA LYS A 48 -3.07 2.72 12.55
C LYS A 48 -2.28 1.49 12.12
N ASP A 49 -2.91 0.68 11.27
CA ASP A 49 -2.35 -0.58 10.81
C ASP A 49 -1.60 -0.35 9.50
N VAL A 50 -0.32 0.03 9.60
CA VAL A 50 0.59 0.15 8.47
C VAL A 50 1.92 -0.51 8.79
N TYR A 51 2.69 -0.78 7.77
CA TYR A 51 4.05 -1.30 7.91
C TYR A 51 4.86 -0.52 8.96
N GLY A 52 5.52 -1.25 9.86
CA GLY A 52 6.24 -0.64 11.00
C GLY A 52 7.33 0.36 10.58
N GLY A 53 7.92 0.19 9.39
CA GLY A 53 8.87 1.16 8.82
C GLY A 53 8.21 2.50 8.53
N THR A 54 7.01 2.50 7.96
CA THR A 54 6.20 3.71 7.70
C THR A 54 5.84 4.40 9.00
N THR A 55 5.30 3.65 9.98
CA THR A 55 5.00 4.19 11.33
C THR A 55 6.22 4.85 11.96
N ASN A 56 7.37 4.16 11.95
CA ASN A 56 8.61 4.69 12.53
C ASN A 56 9.10 5.94 11.80
N TYR A 57 9.03 5.96 10.47
CA TYR A 57 9.48 7.10 9.68
C TYR A 57 8.67 8.37 10.00
N PHE A 58 7.35 8.26 9.98
CA PHE A 58 6.49 9.39 10.30
C PHE A 58 6.58 9.81 11.77
N SER A 59 6.58 8.85 12.71
CA SER A 59 6.58 9.16 14.14
C SER A 59 7.89 9.75 14.65
N ARG A 60 9.04 9.35 14.07
CA ARG A 60 10.37 9.71 14.57
C ARG A 60 11.09 10.73 13.70
N ILE A 61 10.86 10.72 12.38
CA ILE A 61 11.61 11.60 11.47
C ILE A 61 10.74 12.78 11.06
N ILE A 62 9.54 12.52 10.53
CA ILE A 62 8.68 13.57 10.00
C ILE A 62 8.12 14.44 11.13
N ARG A 63 7.72 13.84 12.25
CA ARG A 63 7.27 14.59 13.44
C ARG A 63 8.35 15.52 14.00
N GLU A 64 9.62 15.10 14.03
CA GLU A 64 10.73 15.94 14.50
C GLU A 64 10.99 17.14 13.58
N ARG A 65 10.55 17.08 12.33
CA ARG A 65 10.61 18.20 11.37
C ARG A 65 9.46 19.21 11.56
N GLY A 66 8.64 19.04 12.59
CA GLY A 66 7.55 19.96 12.94
C GLY A 66 6.26 19.72 12.15
N VAL A 67 6.09 18.55 11.57
CA VAL A 67 4.84 18.07 10.98
C VAL A 67 3.98 17.43 12.08
N GLU A 68 2.69 17.77 12.13
CA GLU A 68 1.74 17.08 13.00
C GLU A 68 1.41 15.71 12.39
N VAL A 69 1.64 14.63 13.14
CA VAL A 69 1.40 13.26 12.67
C VAL A 69 0.39 12.57 13.57
N ASN A 70 -0.75 12.21 12.99
CA ASN A 70 -1.89 11.59 13.65
C ASN A 70 -2.14 10.19 13.09
N PHE A 71 -2.55 9.26 13.96
CA PHE A 71 -2.92 7.89 13.60
C PHE A 71 -4.34 7.61 14.04
N CYS A 72 -5.18 7.09 13.15
CA CYS A 72 -6.53 6.61 13.51
C CYS A 72 -6.91 5.38 12.67
N ASP A 73 -7.96 4.70 13.10
CA ASP A 73 -8.57 3.65 12.30
C ASP A 73 -9.47 4.29 11.23
N PHE A 74 -9.23 3.97 9.96
CA PHE A 74 -9.99 4.59 8.86
C PHE A 74 -11.38 3.97 8.65
N ASP A 75 -11.72 2.88 9.34
CA ASP A 75 -13.11 2.41 9.42
C ASP A 75 -13.98 3.36 10.27
N ASP A 76 -13.37 4.07 11.22
CA ASP A 76 -14.02 5.17 11.93
C ASP A 76 -13.91 6.48 11.12
N HIS A 77 -14.83 6.65 10.18
CA HIS A 77 -14.88 7.83 9.30
C HIS A 77 -15.07 9.15 10.09
N THR A 78 -15.70 9.08 11.30
CA THR A 78 -15.86 10.25 12.15
C THR A 78 -14.54 10.66 12.78
N ALA A 79 -13.79 9.68 13.30
CA ALA A 79 -12.44 9.92 13.81
C ALA A 79 -11.51 10.45 12.71
N LEU A 80 -11.53 9.83 11.52
CA LEU A 80 -10.78 10.32 10.37
C LEU A 80 -11.12 11.79 10.08
N SER A 81 -12.39 12.11 9.85
CA SER A 81 -12.83 13.46 9.52
C SER A 81 -12.45 14.50 10.59
N SER A 82 -12.47 14.11 11.87
CA SER A 82 -12.12 15.02 12.98
C SER A 82 -10.63 15.39 13.02
N LEU A 83 -9.75 14.59 12.43
CA LEU A 83 -8.32 14.82 12.33
C LEU A 83 -7.93 15.62 11.09
N LEU A 84 -8.81 15.69 10.09
CA LEU A 84 -8.56 16.43 8.85
C LEU A 84 -8.85 17.93 9.05
N ASN A 85 -8.01 18.77 8.49
CA ASN A 85 -8.13 20.22 8.53
C ASN A 85 -7.40 20.87 7.34
N LYS A 86 -7.47 22.21 7.22
CA LYS A 86 -6.84 22.97 6.12
C LYS A 86 -5.32 22.85 6.03
N LYS A 87 -4.65 22.27 7.03
CA LYS A 87 -3.22 21.99 7.04
C LYS A 87 -2.92 20.55 6.68
N THR A 88 -3.95 19.71 6.52
CA THR A 88 -3.75 18.31 6.14
C THR A 88 -3.19 18.26 4.72
N LYS A 89 -1.97 17.73 4.60
CA LYS A 89 -1.29 17.58 3.31
C LYS A 89 -1.39 16.17 2.78
N LEU A 90 -1.23 15.17 3.66
CA LEU A 90 -1.23 13.75 3.29
C LEU A 90 -2.16 12.96 4.19
N VAL A 91 -2.91 12.05 3.59
CA VAL A 91 -3.60 10.95 4.26
C VAL A 91 -3.02 9.64 3.72
N TRP A 92 -2.48 8.81 4.60
CA TRP A 92 -1.76 7.59 4.21
C TRP A 92 -2.54 6.35 4.61
N ILE A 93 -2.83 5.51 3.64
CA ILE A 93 -3.53 4.24 3.84
C ILE A 93 -2.66 3.06 3.35
N GLU A 94 -2.78 1.91 4.00
CA GLU A 94 -2.29 0.62 3.53
C GLU A 94 -3.46 -0.36 3.52
N SER A 95 -3.80 -0.90 2.36
CA SER A 95 -4.99 -1.75 2.19
C SER A 95 -4.74 -2.82 1.12
N PRO A 96 -4.77 -4.13 1.49
CA PRO A 96 -4.84 -4.67 2.86
C PRO A 96 -3.65 -4.27 3.72
N SER A 97 -3.89 -4.08 5.03
CA SER A 97 -2.87 -3.64 5.97
C SER A 97 -1.98 -4.77 6.48
N ASN A 98 -0.77 -4.43 6.93
CA ASN A 98 0.17 -5.36 7.55
C ASN A 98 0.35 -5.02 9.05
N PRO A 99 0.12 -5.96 10.00
CA PRO A 99 -0.14 -7.40 9.79
C PRO A 99 -1.62 -7.78 9.83
N SER A 100 -2.53 -6.86 10.14
CA SER A 100 -3.90 -7.17 10.52
C SER A 100 -4.84 -7.49 9.36
N MET A 101 -4.37 -7.38 8.12
CA MET A 101 -5.16 -7.60 6.89
C MET A 101 -6.43 -6.74 6.81
N LYS A 102 -6.48 -5.58 7.50
CA LYS A 102 -7.61 -4.67 7.37
C LYS A 102 -7.74 -4.16 5.94
N LEU A 103 -8.98 -4.09 5.50
CA LEU A 103 -9.34 -3.62 4.17
C LEU A 103 -10.29 -2.43 4.31
N TYR A 104 -9.99 -1.35 3.63
CA TYR A 104 -10.74 -0.09 3.69
C TYR A 104 -11.41 0.21 2.34
N ASP A 105 -12.59 0.83 2.36
CA ASP A 105 -13.26 1.35 1.15
C ASP A 105 -12.52 2.60 0.66
N LEU A 106 -11.63 2.41 -0.31
CA LEU A 106 -10.76 3.46 -0.84
C LEU A 106 -11.56 4.64 -1.39
N GLN A 107 -12.68 4.39 -2.07
CA GLN A 107 -13.53 5.45 -2.63
C GLN A 107 -14.13 6.32 -1.53
N LYS A 108 -14.68 5.71 -0.46
CA LYS A 108 -15.25 6.49 0.66
C LYS A 108 -14.21 7.32 1.36
N ILE A 109 -13.00 6.78 1.55
CA ILE A 109 -11.90 7.51 2.18
C ILE A 109 -11.46 8.66 1.28
N SER A 110 -11.32 8.43 -0.03
CA SER A 110 -11.01 9.47 -1.00
C SER A 110 -12.04 10.61 -0.95
N ASP A 111 -13.34 10.28 -0.95
CA ASP A 111 -14.42 11.27 -0.87
C ASP A 111 -14.35 12.14 0.40
N ILE A 112 -13.88 11.57 1.52
CA ILE A 112 -13.66 12.32 2.76
C ILE A 112 -12.42 13.21 2.67
N VAL A 113 -11.31 12.66 2.20
CA VAL A 113 -10.00 13.33 2.15
C VAL A 113 -10.03 14.54 1.23
N HIS A 114 -10.65 14.41 0.06
CA HIS A 114 -10.71 15.48 -0.94
C HIS A 114 -11.59 16.67 -0.54
N GLN A 115 -12.40 16.55 0.51
CA GLN A 115 -13.10 17.71 1.10
C GLN A 115 -12.13 18.70 1.76
N PHE A 116 -10.91 18.29 2.05
CA PHE A 116 -9.89 19.08 2.75
C PHE A 116 -8.69 19.48 1.87
N ASP A 117 -8.77 19.24 0.55
CA ASP A 117 -7.67 19.51 -0.39
C ASP A 117 -6.36 18.76 -0.03
N ALA A 118 -6.50 17.59 0.60
CA ALA A 118 -5.40 16.72 1.00
C ALA A 118 -5.20 15.60 -0.02
N LEU A 119 -3.97 15.10 -0.13
CA LEU A 119 -3.62 13.97 -1.01
C LEU A 119 -3.82 12.64 -0.30
N LEU A 120 -4.53 11.72 -0.94
CA LEU A 120 -4.65 10.33 -0.49
C LEU A 120 -3.53 9.49 -1.09
N VAL A 121 -2.73 8.90 -0.22
CA VAL A 121 -1.61 8.01 -0.56
C VAL A 121 -1.97 6.58 -0.19
N ALA A 122 -1.88 5.64 -1.13
CA ALA A 122 -2.06 4.21 -0.85
C ALA A 122 -0.75 3.44 -0.99
N ASP A 123 -0.36 2.75 0.09
CA ASP A 123 0.59 1.65 -0.02
C ASP A 123 -0.16 0.42 -0.53
N SER A 124 0.07 0.08 -1.79
CA SER A 124 -0.59 -1.01 -2.51
C SER A 124 0.31 -2.25 -2.66
N THR A 125 1.31 -2.36 -1.79
CA THR A 125 2.32 -3.43 -1.85
C THR A 125 1.69 -4.83 -1.79
N PHE A 126 0.68 -5.05 -0.93
CA PHE A 126 0.01 -6.34 -0.82
C PHE A 126 -1.02 -6.58 -1.92
N SER A 127 -1.62 -5.52 -2.44
CA SER A 127 -2.60 -5.62 -3.53
C SER A 127 -1.94 -5.88 -4.87
N THR A 128 -0.91 -5.17 -5.22
CA THR A 128 -0.42 -5.10 -6.60
C THR A 128 -1.49 -4.59 -7.58
N PRO A 129 -1.16 -4.15 -8.78
CA PRO A 129 -2.16 -3.71 -9.77
C PRO A 129 -3.07 -4.83 -10.29
N PHE A 130 -2.78 -6.10 -9.98
CA PHE A 130 -3.63 -7.24 -10.34
C PHE A 130 -4.73 -7.55 -9.31
N ILE A 131 -4.64 -6.99 -8.11
CA ILE A 131 -5.65 -7.18 -7.06
C ILE A 131 -6.53 -5.94 -6.93
N THR A 132 -5.93 -4.77 -6.79
CA THR A 132 -6.63 -3.49 -6.70
C THR A 132 -5.83 -2.42 -7.42
N ARG A 133 -6.52 -1.58 -8.20
CA ARG A 133 -5.95 -0.38 -8.82
C ARG A 133 -6.47 0.86 -8.08
N PRO A 134 -5.72 1.40 -7.11
CA PRO A 134 -6.20 2.47 -6.24
C PRO A 134 -6.59 3.75 -6.97
N PHE A 135 -6.00 4.03 -8.14
CA PHE A 135 -6.40 5.18 -8.96
C PHE A 135 -7.85 5.13 -9.48
N GLU A 136 -8.45 3.94 -9.56
CA GLU A 136 -9.86 3.78 -9.94
C GLU A 136 -10.81 4.16 -8.78
N HIS A 137 -10.25 4.31 -7.57
CA HIS A 137 -10.96 4.63 -6.33
C HIS A 137 -10.56 6.00 -5.75
N GLY A 138 -10.01 6.90 -6.58
CA GLY A 138 -9.72 8.28 -6.21
C GLY A 138 -8.44 8.48 -5.38
N VAL A 139 -7.53 7.51 -5.33
CA VAL A 139 -6.20 7.69 -4.73
C VAL A 139 -5.34 8.59 -5.62
N ASP A 140 -4.55 9.49 -5.02
CA ASP A 140 -3.70 10.45 -5.75
C ASP A 140 -2.28 9.93 -5.97
N ILE A 141 -1.75 9.20 -4.99
CA ILE A 141 -0.40 8.63 -5.04
C ILE A 141 -0.47 7.15 -4.67
N ILE A 142 0.10 6.31 -5.51
CA ILE A 142 0.31 4.89 -5.20
C ILE A 142 1.78 4.66 -4.87
N MET A 143 2.02 3.88 -3.84
CA MET A 143 3.34 3.40 -3.45
C MET A 143 3.36 1.88 -3.48
N HIS A 144 4.46 1.32 -3.96
CA HIS A 144 4.76 -0.11 -3.87
C HIS A 144 6.17 -0.36 -3.33
N SER A 145 6.31 -1.36 -2.48
CA SER A 145 7.58 -2.06 -2.31
C SER A 145 7.71 -3.10 -3.42
N THR A 146 8.47 -2.80 -4.47
CA THR A 146 8.69 -3.75 -5.56
C THR A 146 9.51 -4.98 -5.14
N THR A 147 10.12 -4.93 -3.96
CA THR A 147 10.77 -6.05 -3.26
C THR A 147 9.85 -7.26 -3.07
N LYS A 148 8.51 -7.03 -2.99
CA LYS A 148 7.52 -8.06 -2.65
C LYS A 148 6.99 -8.76 -3.90
N TYR A 149 5.69 -8.79 -4.10
CA TYR A 149 5.05 -9.49 -5.23
C TYR A 149 5.52 -9.02 -6.61
N ILE A 150 5.80 -7.72 -6.77
CA ILE A 150 6.20 -7.16 -8.06
C ILE A 150 7.51 -7.78 -8.52
N GLY A 151 8.56 -7.77 -7.71
CA GLY A 151 9.81 -8.50 -7.98
C GLY A 151 9.61 -10.02 -7.93
N GLY A 152 9.01 -10.50 -6.85
CA GLY A 152 8.44 -11.84 -6.70
C GLY A 152 9.42 -13.00 -6.55
N HIS A 153 10.74 -12.75 -6.54
CA HIS A 153 11.77 -13.80 -6.55
C HIS A 153 12.77 -13.69 -5.39
N SER A 154 12.56 -12.74 -4.46
CA SER A 154 13.44 -12.49 -3.31
C SER A 154 14.90 -12.18 -3.66
N ASP A 155 15.15 -11.65 -4.85
CA ASP A 155 16.47 -11.40 -5.44
C ASP A 155 16.73 -9.91 -5.72
N THR A 156 15.78 -9.01 -5.38
CA THR A 156 15.89 -7.57 -5.60
C THR A 156 15.28 -6.77 -4.47
N LEU A 157 15.78 -5.56 -4.26
CA LEU A 157 15.19 -4.52 -3.43
C LEU A 157 14.71 -3.37 -4.33
N GLY A 158 13.55 -2.81 -3.99
CA GLY A 158 13.07 -1.67 -4.74
C GLY A 158 11.76 -1.11 -4.21
N GLY A 159 11.41 0.03 -4.74
CA GLY A 159 10.12 0.68 -4.54
C GLY A 159 9.63 1.31 -5.83
N ALA A 160 8.39 1.73 -5.83
CA ALA A 160 7.82 2.55 -6.89
C ALA A 160 6.87 3.58 -6.29
N VAL A 161 6.79 4.74 -6.91
CA VAL A 161 5.80 5.78 -6.62
C VAL A 161 5.14 6.15 -7.94
N LEU A 162 3.82 6.25 -7.92
CA LEU A 162 3.04 6.62 -9.10
C LEU A 162 2.05 7.74 -8.74
N CYS A 163 1.84 8.67 -9.65
CA CYS A 163 0.78 9.68 -9.58
C CYS A 163 0.33 10.09 -10.98
N LYS A 164 -0.95 10.48 -11.11
CA LYS A 164 -1.52 10.94 -12.39
C LYS A 164 -1.23 12.41 -12.63
N ASP A 165 -1.18 13.22 -11.57
CA ASP A 165 -0.92 14.65 -11.66
C ASP A 165 0.53 14.91 -12.05
N LEU A 166 0.76 15.66 -13.13
CA LEU A 166 2.08 15.90 -13.68
C LEU A 166 2.91 16.92 -12.85
N GLU A 167 2.28 17.89 -12.21
CA GLU A 167 2.98 18.87 -11.36
C GLU A 167 3.47 18.17 -10.08
N LEU A 168 2.62 17.33 -9.50
CA LEU A 168 2.99 16.48 -8.37
C LEU A 168 4.14 15.51 -8.76
N HIS A 169 4.05 14.93 -9.97
CA HIS A 169 5.09 14.08 -10.52
C HIS A 169 6.43 14.82 -10.61
N GLU A 170 6.46 16.02 -11.19
CA GLU A 170 7.70 16.82 -11.29
C GLU A 170 8.31 17.13 -9.92
N THR A 171 7.46 17.46 -8.93
CA THR A 171 7.88 17.68 -7.55
C THR A 171 8.54 16.45 -6.93
N LEU A 172 7.89 15.28 -7.04
CA LEU A 172 8.42 14.02 -6.51
C LEU A 172 9.68 13.59 -7.25
N MET A 173 9.75 13.81 -8.56
CA MET A 173 10.94 13.53 -9.38
C MET A 173 12.14 14.40 -8.94
N LEU A 174 11.89 15.66 -8.60
CA LEU A 174 12.93 16.53 -8.04
C LEU A 174 13.46 15.94 -6.73
N TYR A 175 12.59 15.52 -5.81
CA TYR A 175 13.00 14.92 -4.54
C TYR A 175 13.77 13.61 -4.74
N GLN A 176 13.34 12.74 -5.66
CA GLN A 176 14.06 11.52 -6.01
C GLN A 176 15.49 11.83 -6.48
N ARG A 177 15.63 12.76 -7.43
CA ARG A 177 16.93 13.09 -8.04
C ARG A 177 17.87 13.75 -7.04
N GLN A 178 17.38 14.70 -6.24
CA GLN A 178 18.20 15.41 -5.25
C GLN A 178 18.53 14.51 -4.05
N GLY A 179 17.62 13.64 -3.64
CA GLY A 179 17.83 12.66 -2.57
C GLY A 179 18.65 11.44 -2.99
N GLY A 180 18.83 11.21 -4.30
CA GLY A 180 19.62 10.11 -4.84
C GLY A 180 18.99 8.71 -4.66
N ALA A 181 17.70 8.62 -4.31
CA ALA A 181 17.01 7.38 -4.00
C ALA A 181 16.55 6.62 -5.29
N ILE A 182 17.44 6.49 -6.24
CA ILE A 182 17.19 5.92 -7.58
C ILE A 182 17.46 4.42 -7.56
N MET A 183 16.56 3.63 -8.17
CA MET A 183 16.76 2.18 -8.35
C MET A 183 17.97 1.90 -9.24
N SER A 184 18.78 0.91 -8.90
CA SER A 184 19.87 0.49 -9.75
C SER A 184 19.37 -0.10 -11.09
N PRO A 185 20.10 0.01 -12.19
CA PRO A 185 19.69 -0.60 -13.47
C PRO A 185 19.51 -2.11 -13.37
N PHE A 186 20.30 -2.78 -12.55
CA PHE A 186 20.20 -4.23 -12.36
C PHE A 186 18.95 -4.62 -11.61
N ASP A 187 18.62 -3.92 -10.51
CA ASP A 187 17.35 -4.15 -9.80
C ASP A 187 16.16 -3.83 -10.70
N ALA A 188 16.21 -2.74 -11.47
CA ALA A 188 15.15 -2.38 -12.42
C ALA A 188 14.92 -3.49 -13.46
N TYR A 189 15.99 -4.14 -13.94
CA TYR A 189 15.90 -5.29 -14.84
C TYR A 189 15.24 -6.50 -14.16
N LEU A 190 15.64 -6.84 -12.93
CA LEU A 190 15.06 -7.96 -12.17
C LEU A 190 13.59 -7.72 -11.86
N VAL A 191 13.22 -6.51 -11.43
CA VAL A 191 11.82 -6.13 -11.19
C VAL A 191 11.00 -6.21 -12.48
N GLN A 192 11.51 -5.68 -13.60
CA GLN A 192 10.85 -5.78 -14.90
C GLN A 192 10.64 -7.24 -15.32
N ARG A 193 11.63 -8.10 -15.09
CA ARG A 193 11.53 -9.54 -15.33
C ARG A 193 10.45 -10.19 -14.44
N GLY A 194 10.38 -9.79 -13.18
CA GLY A 194 9.35 -10.25 -12.23
C GLY A 194 7.93 -9.90 -12.69
N LEU A 195 7.73 -8.74 -13.28
CA LEU A 195 6.44 -8.29 -13.80
C LEU A 195 5.85 -9.20 -14.87
N TYR A 196 6.68 -9.86 -15.71
CA TYR A 196 6.19 -10.77 -16.75
C TYR A 196 5.39 -11.97 -16.21
N THR A 197 5.60 -12.32 -14.95
CA THR A 197 4.91 -13.44 -14.28
C THR A 197 3.99 -12.98 -13.15
N LEU A 198 3.80 -11.68 -12.94
CA LEU A 198 3.03 -11.16 -11.81
C LEU A 198 1.59 -11.67 -11.84
N GLY A 199 0.88 -11.54 -12.96
CA GLY A 199 -0.50 -12.00 -13.08
C GLY A 199 -0.70 -13.49 -12.75
N PRO A 200 -0.01 -14.43 -13.42
CA PRO A 200 -0.07 -15.85 -13.06
C PRO A 200 0.30 -16.14 -11.60
N ARG A 201 1.30 -15.45 -11.03
CA ARG A 201 1.68 -15.62 -9.62
C ARG A 201 0.59 -15.13 -8.66
N ILE A 202 0.03 -13.96 -8.88
CA ILE A 202 -1.04 -13.42 -8.04
C ILE A 202 -2.27 -14.32 -8.07
N LYS A 203 -2.66 -14.81 -9.24
CA LYS A 203 -3.76 -15.78 -9.36
C LYS A 203 -3.51 -17.03 -8.52
N LEU A 204 -2.34 -17.66 -8.69
CA LEU A 204 -2.00 -18.88 -7.96
C LEU A 204 -1.85 -18.64 -6.45
N HIS A 205 -1.24 -17.51 -6.05
CA HIS A 205 -1.15 -17.11 -4.64
C HIS A 205 -2.54 -16.95 -4.02
N SER A 206 -3.47 -16.30 -4.72
CA SER A 206 -4.84 -16.10 -4.22
C SER A 206 -5.59 -17.42 -4.11
N GLU A 207 -5.49 -18.32 -5.09
CA GLU A 207 -6.09 -19.64 -5.05
C GLU A 207 -5.56 -20.49 -3.87
N ASN A 208 -4.24 -20.45 -3.65
CA ASN A 208 -3.62 -21.21 -2.57
C ASN A 208 -3.97 -20.62 -1.19
N ALA A 209 -3.94 -19.29 -1.06
CA ALA A 209 -4.31 -18.61 0.17
C ALA A 209 -5.78 -18.85 0.54
N HIS A 210 -6.67 -18.86 -0.45
CA HIS A 210 -8.09 -19.15 -0.23
C HIS A 210 -8.29 -20.55 0.35
N LYS A 211 -7.70 -21.58 -0.28
CA LYS A 211 -7.76 -22.97 0.22
C LYS A 211 -7.18 -23.11 1.62
N LEU A 212 -6.06 -22.43 1.88
CA LEU A 212 -5.44 -22.43 3.21
C LEU A 212 -6.34 -21.72 4.24
N ALA A 213 -6.95 -20.60 3.86
CA ALA A 213 -7.86 -19.85 4.70
C ALA A 213 -9.10 -20.70 5.08
N GLU A 214 -9.73 -21.38 4.12
CA GLU A 214 -10.86 -22.28 4.39
C GLU A 214 -10.46 -23.43 5.33
N TYR A 215 -9.28 -24.02 5.13
CA TYR A 215 -8.76 -25.07 6.01
C TYR A 215 -8.53 -24.55 7.43
N LEU A 216 -7.92 -23.39 7.59
CA LEU A 216 -7.67 -22.79 8.91
C LEU A 216 -8.96 -22.36 9.59
N ASP A 217 -9.93 -21.80 8.86
CA ASP A 217 -11.22 -21.36 9.39
C ASP A 217 -12.04 -22.56 9.98
N SER A 218 -11.83 -23.75 9.44
CA SER A 218 -12.46 -24.98 9.94
C SER A 218 -11.74 -25.62 11.14
N SER A 219 -10.58 -25.09 11.55
CA SER A 219 -9.73 -25.69 12.59
C SER A 219 -10.13 -25.24 14.00
N GLU A 220 -10.33 -26.18 14.94
CA GLU A 220 -10.57 -25.92 16.36
C GLU A 220 -9.40 -25.20 17.09
N HIS A 221 -8.24 -25.09 16.43
CA HIS A 221 -7.06 -24.43 16.96
C HIS A 221 -6.97 -22.96 16.60
N ILE A 222 -7.81 -22.49 15.69
CA ILE A 222 -7.81 -21.13 15.15
C ILE A 222 -9.00 -20.37 15.71
N LYS A 223 -8.73 -19.30 16.43
CA LYS A 223 -9.73 -18.41 17.02
C LYS A 223 -10.33 -17.45 15.98
N GLU A 224 -9.50 -16.93 15.09
CA GLU A 224 -9.89 -15.96 14.07
C GLU A 224 -8.94 -16.07 12.90
N ILE A 225 -9.47 -16.00 11.69
CA ILE A 225 -8.70 -15.87 10.47
C ILE A 225 -9.10 -14.58 9.73
N ARG A 226 -8.14 -13.87 9.22
CA ARG A 226 -8.33 -12.65 8.43
C ARG A 226 -7.81 -12.84 7.03
N TYR A 227 -8.71 -13.05 6.12
CA TYR A 227 -8.44 -13.21 4.69
C TYR A 227 -9.60 -12.61 3.88
N PRO A 228 -9.34 -11.62 3.00
CA PRO A 228 -10.42 -10.91 2.28
C PRO A 228 -11.35 -11.81 1.45
N GLY A 229 -10.89 -13.01 1.05
CA GLY A 229 -11.68 -13.97 0.28
C GLY A 229 -12.68 -14.80 1.06
N LEU A 230 -12.64 -14.80 2.39
CA LEU A 230 -13.63 -15.51 3.22
C LEU A 230 -14.87 -14.65 3.43
N SER A 231 -16.04 -15.25 3.31
CA SER A 231 -17.32 -14.56 3.61
C SER A 231 -17.47 -14.14 5.07
N SER A 232 -16.70 -14.75 5.97
CA SER A 232 -16.61 -14.38 7.39
C SER A 232 -15.70 -13.18 7.67
N PHE A 233 -14.93 -12.71 6.68
CA PHE A 233 -14.06 -11.56 6.81
C PHE A 233 -14.87 -10.27 7.01
N GLU A 234 -14.49 -9.44 8.00
CA GLU A 234 -15.24 -8.25 8.45
C GLU A 234 -15.64 -7.30 7.31
N ASN A 235 -14.75 -7.08 6.34
CA ASN A 235 -14.95 -6.18 5.20
C ASN A 235 -14.99 -6.94 3.85
N HIS A 236 -15.55 -8.17 3.83
CA HIS A 236 -15.63 -8.99 2.63
C HIS A 236 -16.37 -8.30 1.47
N GLU A 237 -17.44 -7.58 1.74
CA GLU A 237 -18.18 -6.80 0.70
C GLU A 237 -17.31 -5.71 0.07
N ILE A 238 -16.40 -5.09 0.82
CA ILE A 238 -15.42 -4.15 0.29
C ILE A 238 -14.41 -4.90 -0.60
N ALA A 239 -13.96 -6.07 -0.16
CA ALA A 239 -13.09 -6.92 -0.97
C ALA A 239 -13.72 -7.28 -2.33
N VAL A 240 -14.96 -7.76 -2.32
CA VAL A 240 -15.70 -8.11 -3.55
C VAL A 240 -15.89 -6.90 -4.47
N LYS A 241 -16.05 -5.69 -3.90
CA LYS A 241 -16.28 -4.45 -4.65
C LYS A 241 -15.02 -3.94 -5.36
N GLN A 242 -13.84 -4.04 -4.70
CA GLN A 242 -12.63 -3.32 -5.14
C GLN A 242 -11.43 -4.21 -5.50
N MET A 243 -11.55 -5.55 -5.34
CA MET A 243 -10.45 -6.48 -5.58
C MET A 243 -10.80 -7.48 -6.68
N ASP A 244 -9.93 -7.64 -7.67
CA ASP A 244 -10.07 -8.68 -8.72
C ASP A 244 -9.64 -10.07 -8.20
N TYR A 245 -8.72 -10.11 -7.24
CA TYR A 245 -8.25 -11.29 -6.50
C TYR A 245 -8.09 -10.93 -5.02
N PHE A 246 -8.12 -11.91 -4.12
CA PHE A 246 -8.03 -11.66 -2.68
C PHE A 246 -6.60 -11.73 -2.12
N GLY A 247 -5.61 -11.95 -2.98
CA GLY A 247 -4.21 -11.93 -2.60
C GLY A 247 -3.71 -13.22 -1.94
N GLY A 248 -2.41 -13.25 -1.68
CA GLY A 248 -1.71 -14.40 -1.13
C GLY A 248 -1.36 -14.26 0.35
N MET A 249 -1.85 -13.22 1.03
CA MET A 249 -1.57 -12.96 2.44
C MET A 249 -2.82 -13.20 3.28
N LEU A 250 -2.63 -13.84 4.43
CA LEU A 250 -3.64 -14.00 5.47
C LEU A 250 -2.99 -13.83 6.84
N SER A 251 -3.77 -13.49 7.84
CA SER A 251 -3.35 -13.54 9.24
C SER A 251 -4.36 -14.32 10.07
N PHE A 252 -3.92 -14.92 11.16
CA PHE A 252 -4.79 -15.68 12.05
C PHE A 252 -4.35 -15.58 13.49
N TYR A 253 -5.29 -15.81 14.39
CA TYR A 253 -5.07 -15.90 15.84
C TYR A 253 -5.33 -17.33 16.30
N LEU A 254 -4.41 -17.84 17.13
CA LEU A 254 -4.57 -19.14 17.75
C LEU A 254 -5.52 -19.06 18.95
N GLU A 255 -6.19 -20.17 19.27
CA GLU A 255 -6.92 -20.31 20.53
C GLU A 255 -5.98 -20.12 21.74
N GLU A 256 -6.50 -19.58 22.85
CA GLU A 256 -5.70 -19.21 24.02
C GLU A 256 -4.95 -20.38 24.67
N HIS A 257 -5.49 -21.61 24.54
CA HIS A 257 -4.87 -22.83 25.08
C HIS A 257 -3.72 -23.37 24.21
N ILE A 258 -3.53 -22.84 23.01
CA ILE A 258 -2.48 -23.28 22.07
C ILE A 258 -1.17 -22.60 22.40
N ASN A 259 -0.14 -23.39 22.66
CA ASN A 259 1.21 -22.86 22.89
C ASN A 259 1.85 -22.49 21.55
N GLN A 260 1.91 -21.16 21.27
CA GLN A 260 2.50 -20.63 20.04
C GLN A 260 3.91 -21.16 19.75
N LYS A 261 4.75 -21.38 20.75
CA LYS A 261 6.11 -21.92 20.57
C LYS A 261 6.17 -23.38 20.11
N LYS A 262 5.07 -24.10 20.22
CA LYS A 262 4.95 -25.49 19.76
C LYS A 262 4.18 -25.62 18.44
N PHE A 263 3.60 -24.51 17.97
CA PHE A 263 2.87 -24.48 16.72
C PHE A 263 3.81 -24.39 15.50
N TRP A 264 5.00 -23.80 15.71
CA TRP A 264 6.03 -23.62 14.68
C TRP A 264 7.07 -24.76 14.66
#